data_6ed742473081097628405fd5210ff3ff
#
_entry.id   6ed742473081097628405fd5210ff3ff
#
_cell.length_a   1.000
_cell.length_b   1.000
_cell.length_c   1.000
_cell.angle_alpha   90.00
_cell.angle_beta   90.00
_cell.angle_gamma   90.00
#
_symmetry.space_group_name_H-M   'P 1'
#
loop_
_entity.id
_entity.type
_entity.pdbx_description
1 polymer ?
#
loop_
_entity_poly.entity_id
_entity_poly.type
_entity_poly.pdbx_seq_one_letter_code
_entity_poly.pdbx_strand_id
1 'polypeptide(L)'
;MNVTRRDAIKLGAGTMAAAAAVSLAACGGSSSSDSGSSASSSEQKSSYKVAIVISGPALDGGWGQGHYESLKKACEDHSKWEMLEPKENTAASDAATAAQSYVDQDVDLIIAAGNEFASDWAEVVAEAAESHPDVHFLMTNTDPKTDLTDYEDLSHLETVQVNLKQSGALAGVVAGLMTASNCIGFVGGMRIPTTLTKYSAYLAAAQKVNPSVKGVYNFEAGFTDASAGVKLTESWIGTDNVDVMWCDASAVDGGVRQALENAGADSHFNIAQPIDSVGPDHPCVITSTVTDWMMGEAMSAIESGTFGDGKIIEANIDNGRVYLRKFSDKVPADVQSKVEEYTEQIKADTFITDDEVAAIKSGL
;
A
#
# COMPACT_ATOMS: atom_id res chain seq x y z
N MET A 1 -25.10 -23.77 23.70
CA MET A 1 -24.29 -24.71 22.90
C MET A 1 -24.26 -24.13 21.50
N ASN A 2 -23.17 -23.43 21.19
CA ASN A 2 -22.97 -22.91 19.85
C ASN A 2 -22.22 -23.98 19.06
N VAL A 3 -22.89 -24.55 18.08
CA VAL A 3 -22.32 -25.50 17.11
C VAL A 3 -21.66 -24.65 16.02
N THR A 4 -20.36 -24.67 15.93
CA THR A 4 -19.62 -24.01 14.86
C THR A 4 -19.73 -24.79 13.56
N ARG A 5 -19.68 -24.09 12.40
CA ARG A 5 -19.76 -24.67 11.04
C ARG A 5 -18.78 -25.83 10.76
N ARG A 6 -17.75 -26.00 11.58
CA ARG A 6 -16.74 -27.08 11.49
C ARG A 6 -17.27 -28.49 11.68
N ASP A 7 -18.45 -28.67 12.30
CA ASP A 7 -18.99 -30.00 12.60
C ASP A 7 -19.86 -30.62 11.50
N ALA A 8 -20.14 -29.88 10.43
CA ALA A 8 -21.06 -30.32 9.35
C ALA A 8 -20.35 -31.04 8.18
N ILE A 9 -19.04 -31.02 8.07
CA ILE A 9 -18.29 -31.52 6.89
C ILE A 9 -17.75 -32.95 7.07
N LYS A 10 -17.90 -33.60 8.22
CA LYS A 10 -17.33 -34.94 8.50
C LYS A 10 -18.23 -36.13 8.23
N LEU A 11 -19.37 -35.96 7.55
CA LEU A 11 -20.29 -37.08 7.24
C LEU A 11 -20.55 -37.16 5.73
N GLY A 12 -19.64 -37.78 4.99
CA GLY A 12 -19.88 -38.04 3.58
C GLY A 12 -18.74 -38.70 2.80
N ALA A 13 -18.10 -39.73 3.33
CA ALA A 13 -17.20 -40.57 2.53
C ALA A 13 -17.72 -41.99 2.42
N GLY A 14 -18.31 -42.31 1.30
CA GLY A 14 -18.80 -43.66 0.91
C GLY A 14 -18.24 -44.04 -0.44
N THR A 15 -17.23 -44.89 -0.40
CA THR A 15 -16.79 -45.93 -1.35
C THR A 15 -17.40 -46.01 -2.75
N MET A 16 -16.55 -46.05 -3.79
CA MET A 16 -16.60 -47.11 -4.82
C MET A 16 -15.22 -47.33 -5.46
N ALA A 17 -14.80 -48.61 -5.38
CA ALA A 17 -13.65 -49.17 -6.06
C ALA A 17 -14.06 -49.73 -7.42
N ALA A 18 -13.23 -49.63 -8.44
CA ALA A 18 -13.18 -50.62 -9.53
C ALA A 18 -11.83 -50.55 -10.26
N ALA A 19 -11.27 -51.71 -10.43
CA ALA A 19 -9.96 -52.05 -10.97
C ALA A 19 -9.97 -52.26 -12.48
N ALA A 20 -8.79 -52.25 -13.10
CA ALA A 20 -8.24 -53.17 -14.11
C ALA A 20 -7.07 -52.47 -14.82
N ALA A 21 -5.88 -52.92 -14.74
CA ALA A 21 -5.15 -54.08 -15.20
C ALA A 21 -4.28 -53.82 -16.45
N VAL A 22 -2.98 -53.84 -16.23
CA VAL A 22 -1.90 -54.56 -16.92
C VAL A 22 -1.58 -54.30 -18.40
N SER A 23 -0.33 -53.86 -18.68
CA SER A 23 0.55 -54.65 -19.58
C SER A 23 2.04 -54.33 -19.34
N LEU A 24 2.82 -55.38 -19.11
CA LEU A 24 4.25 -55.46 -19.03
C LEU A 24 4.90 -55.29 -20.41
N ALA A 25 6.05 -54.68 -20.46
CA ALA A 25 7.16 -55.12 -21.33
C ALA A 25 8.52 -54.82 -20.69
N ALA A 26 9.28 -55.84 -20.46
CA ALA A 26 10.59 -55.85 -19.84
C ALA A 26 11.70 -55.77 -20.93
N CYS A 27 12.83 -55.18 -20.56
CA CYS A 27 14.23 -55.55 -20.84
C CYS A 27 15.11 -54.41 -20.31
N GLY A 28 15.93 -54.52 -19.32
CA GLY A 28 17.06 -55.40 -19.16
C GLY A 28 18.35 -54.57 -19.15
N GLY A 29 19.11 -54.46 -17.99
CA GLY A 29 20.52 -54.10 -18.04
C GLY A 29 21.04 -53.10 -17.01
N SER A 30 21.60 -53.68 -15.89
CA SER A 30 22.81 -53.28 -15.12
C SER A 30 22.97 -51.88 -14.49
N SER A 31 22.79 -51.90 -13.17
CA SER A 31 23.66 -51.30 -12.11
C SER A 31 24.57 -50.09 -12.42
N SER A 32 24.24 -48.99 -11.78
CA SER A 32 25.17 -48.23 -10.92
C SER A 32 24.34 -47.29 -9.99
N SER A 33 24.64 -47.43 -8.72
CA SER A 33 24.12 -46.60 -7.63
C SER A 33 24.64 -45.17 -7.79
N ASP A 34 23.72 -44.26 -8.03
CA ASP A 34 23.99 -42.84 -7.79
C ASP A 34 22.78 -42.24 -7.06
N SER A 35 23.04 -41.81 -5.83
CA SER A 35 22.07 -41.14 -4.99
C SER A 35 21.92 -39.71 -5.52
N GLY A 36 21.14 -39.54 -6.57
CA GLY A 36 20.70 -38.26 -7.09
C GLY A 36 19.53 -37.78 -6.27
N SER A 37 19.77 -36.77 -5.45
CA SER A 37 18.77 -35.91 -4.86
C SER A 37 17.87 -35.42 -6.00
N SER A 38 16.61 -35.87 -6.01
CA SER A 38 15.59 -35.33 -6.91
C SER A 38 15.25 -33.92 -6.44
N ALA A 39 15.96 -32.95 -6.96
CA ALA A 39 15.43 -31.59 -6.98
C ALA A 39 14.18 -31.66 -7.88
N SER A 40 13.01 -31.53 -7.28
CA SER A 40 11.76 -31.26 -7.98
C SER A 40 11.96 -29.94 -8.74
N SER A 41 12.22 -30.02 -10.04
CA SER A 41 12.08 -28.86 -10.89
C SER A 41 10.58 -28.61 -11.00
N SER A 42 10.04 -27.68 -10.21
CA SER A 42 8.73 -27.13 -10.45
C SER A 42 8.75 -26.59 -11.89
N GLU A 43 7.93 -27.18 -12.78
CA GLU A 43 7.74 -26.61 -14.12
C GLU A 43 7.21 -25.19 -13.92
N GLN A 44 8.02 -24.20 -14.30
CA GLN A 44 7.66 -22.80 -14.21
C GLN A 44 6.40 -22.57 -15.08
N LYS A 45 5.35 -21.98 -14.50
CA LYS A 45 4.11 -21.65 -15.23
C LYS A 45 4.44 -20.84 -16.49
N SER A 46 3.73 -21.10 -17.57
CA SER A 46 3.87 -20.36 -18.84
C SER A 46 3.19 -19.00 -18.82
N SER A 47 2.17 -18.83 -17.95
CA SER A 47 1.46 -17.58 -17.74
C SER A 47 0.92 -17.50 -16.30
N TYR A 48 0.78 -16.28 -15.82
CA TYR A 48 0.26 -15.94 -14.49
C TYR A 48 -0.85 -14.91 -14.62
N LYS A 49 -1.74 -14.87 -13.63
CA LYS A 49 -2.79 -13.85 -13.50
C LYS A 49 -2.55 -13.03 -12.24
N VAL A 50 -2.79 -11.73 -12.33
CA VAL A 50 -2.75 -10.85 -11.17
C VAL A 50 -4.00 -9.98 -11.10
N ALA A 51 -4.46 -9.70 -9.90
CA ALA A 51 -5.61 -8.86 -9.63
C ALA A 51 -5.37 -7.93 -8.44
N ILE A 52 -6.10 -6.82 -8.39
CA ILE A 52 -5.96 -5.83 -7.32
C ILE A 52 -7.34 -5.43 -6.78
N VAL A 53 -7.39 -5.26 -5.46
CA VAL A 53 -8.53 -4.71 -4.72
C VAL A 53 -8.18 -3.33 -4.22
N ILE A 54 -9.01 -2.34 -4.53
CA ILE A 54 -8.78 -0.90 -4.26
C ILE A 54 -10.01 -0.32 -3.56
N SER A 55 -9.80 0.47 -2.51
CA SER A 55 -10.89 1.11 -1.74
C SER A 55 -11.58 2.27 -2.46
N GLY A 56 -10.92 2.87 -3.45
CA GLY A 56 -11.44 3.93 -4.31
C GLY A 56 -11.48 3.55 -5.79
N PRO A 57 -11.72 4.53 -6.69
CA PRO A 57 -11.57 4.32 -8.12
C PRO A 57 -10.11 4.06 -8.52
N ALA A 58 -9.89 3.24 -9.56
CA ALA A 58 -8.54 2.99 -10.10
C ALA A 58 -7.89 4.24 -10.74
N LEU A 59 -8.68 5.23 -11.11
CA LEU A 59 -8.21 6.50 -11.68
C LEU A 59 -8.65 7.69 -10.81
N ASP A 60 -8.29 7.63 -9.53
CA ASP A 60 -8.70 8.58 -8.49
C ASP A 60 -7.79 9.80 -8.35
N GLY A 61 -6.71 9.87 -9.09
CA GLY A 61 -5.69 10.92 -8.94
C GLY A 61 -4.82 10.80 -7.69
N GLY A 62 -4.88 9.64 -6.99
CA GLY A 62 -4.21 9.42 -5.70
C GLY A 62 -3.73 7.98 -5.52
N TRP A 63 -4.07 7.40 -4.37
CA TRP A 63 -3.58 6.08 -3.93
C TRP A 63 -4.00 4.94 -4.84
N GLY A 64 -5.29 4.88 -5.21
CA GLY A 64 -5.82 3.84 -6.10
C GLY A 64 -5.12 3.86 -7.45
N GLN A 65 -5.02 5.04 -8.07
CA GLN A 65 -4.35 5.20 -9.36
C GLN A 65 -2.87 4.82 -9.29
N GLY A 66 -2.16 5.23 -8.26
CA GLY A 66 -0.75 4.88 -8.10
C GLY A 66 -0.52 3.37 -8.07
N HIS A 67 -1.35 2.62 -7.38
CA HIS A 67 -1.28 1.16 -7.33
C HIS A 67 -1.68 0.52 -8.67
N TYR A 68 -2.75 1.00 -9.27
CA TYR A 68 -3.23 0.50 -10.56
C TYR A 68 -2.19 0.69 -11.68
N GLU A 69 -1.63 1.91 -11.82
CA GLU A 69 -0.60 2.20 -12.80
C GLU A 69 0.70 1.41 -12.56
N SER A 70 1.07 1.25 -11.28
CA SER A 70 2.22 0.44 -10.90
C SER A 70 2.04 -1.03 -11.29
N LEU A 71 0.87 -1.60 -11.04
CA LEU A 71 0.55 -2.97 -11.44
C LEU A 71 0.56 -3.12 -12.96
N LYS A 72 -0.05 -2.19 -13.67
CA LYS A 72 -0.05 -2.19 -15.14
C LYS A 72 1.38 -2.17 -15.69
N LYS A 73 2.22 -1.28 -15.14
CA LYS A 73 3.64 -1.23 -15.55
C LYS A 73 4.38 -2.53 -15.20
N ALA A 74 4.14 -3.11 -14.04
CA ALA A 74 4.74 -4.39 -13.68
C ALA A 74 4.38 -5.51 -14.68
N CYS A 75 3.12 -5.56 -15.14
CA CYS A 75 2.70 -6.50 -16.16
C CYS A 75 3.33 -6.24 -17.54
N GLU A 76 3.65 -4.97 -17.88
CA GLU A 76 4.41 -4.65 -19.08
C GLU A 76 5.86 -5.17 -19.01
N ASP A 77 6.48 -5.08 -17.82
CA ASP A 77 7.86 -5.54 -17.57
C ASP A 77 7.93 -7.08 -17.38
N HIS A 78 6.85 -7.72 -16.93
CA HIS A 78 6.71 -9.15 -16.71
C HIS A 78 5.72 -9.78 -17.71
N SER A 79 6.14 -10.01 -18.92
CA SER A 79 5.31 -10.40 -20.08
C SER A 79 4.49 -11.71 -19.93
N LYS A 80 4.75 -12.51 -18.88
CA LYS A 80 3.99 -13.71 -18.56
C LYS A 80 2.74 -13.43 -17.72
N TRP A 81 2.58 -12.19 -17.23
CA TRP A 81 1.52 -11.82 -16.33
C TRP A 81 0.36 -11.11 -17.05
N GLU A 82 -0.84 -11.59 -16.81
CA GLU A 82 -2.09 -10.99 -17.26
C GLU A 82 -2.77 -10.29 -16.10
N MET A 83 -3.02 -8.99 -16.25
CA MET A 83 -3.76 -8.21 -15.28
C MET A 83 -5.28 -8.37 -15.51
N LEU A 84 -6.00 -8.79 -14.48
CA LEU A 84 -7.45 -8.85 -14.49
C LEU A 84 -8.06 -7.48 -14.16
N GLU A 85 -9.37 -7.32 -14.44
CA GLU A 85 -10.11 -6.11 -14.06
C GLU A 85 -10.01 -5.88 -12.55
N PRO A 86 -9.66 -4.67 -12.09
CA PRO A 86 -9.56 -4.34 -10.67
C PRO A 86 -10.94 -4.35 -9.99
N LYS A 87 -10.97 -4.70 -8.70
CA LYS A 87 -12.14 -4.45 -7.86
C LYS A 87 -11.98 -3.10 -7.20
N GLU A 88 -12.70 -2.13 -7.75
CA GLU A 88 -12.70 -0.73 -7.34
C GLU A 88 -13.79 -0.46 -6.30
N ASN A 89 -13.64 0.65 -5.56
CA ASN A 89 -14.62 1.12 -4.58
C ASN A 89 -15.02 0.04 -3.56
N THR A 90 -14.07 -0.84 -3.22
CA THR A 90 -14.30 -1.95 -2.30
C THR A 90 -14.24 -1.43 -0.86
N ALA A 91 -15.36 -1.52 -0.15
CA ALA A 91 -15.35 -1.24 1.29
C ALA A 91 -14.58 -2.33 2.05
N ALA A 92 -14.00 -2.00 3.22
CA ALA A 92 -13.29 -2.97 4.04
C ALA A 92 -14.17 -4.21 4.32
N SER A 93 -15.44 -4.02 4.68
CA SER A 93 -16.41 -5.12 4.90
C SER A 93 -16.64 -6.06 3.71
N ASP A 94 -16.34 -5.62 2.49
CA ASP A 94 -16.50 -6.39 1.26
C ASP A 94 -15.18 -7.01 0.76
N ALA A 95 -14.07 -6.69 1.43
CA ALA A 95 -12.71 -7.06 1.03
C ALA A 95 -12.52 -8.58 0.93
N ALA A 96 -13.03 -9.34 1.90
CA ALA A 96 -12.97 -10.80 1.89
C ALA A 96 -13.69 -11.38 0.67
N THR A 97 -14.91 -10.89 0.38
CA THR A 97 -15.67 -11.32 -0.81
C THR A 97 -14.97 -10.97 -2.11
N ALA A 98 -14.34 -9.79 -2.16
CA ALA A 98 -13.56 -9.36 -3.31
C ALA A 98 -12.36 -10.27 -3.56
N ALA A 99 -11.58 -10.57 -2.52
CA ALA A 99 -10.44 -11.49 -2.60
C ALA A 99 -10.89 -12.90 -2.99
N GLN A 100 -11.91 -13.46 -2.31
CA GLN A 100 -12.43 -14.79 -2.59
C GLN A 100 -12.84 -14.97 -4.06
N SER A 101 -13.45 -13.95 -4.66
CA SER A 101 -13.84 -14.03 -6.08
C SER A 101 -12.66 -14.12 -7.05
N TYR A 102 -11.46 -13.72 -6.64
CA TYR A 102 -10.23 -13.93 -7.40
C TYR A 102 -9.60 -15.30 -7.09
N VAL A 103 -9.66 -15.75 -5.84
CA VAL A 103 -9.28 -17.13 -5.47
C VAL A 103 -10.06 -18.13 -6.31
N ASP A 104 -11.38 -17.97 -6.45
CA ASP A 104 -12.27 -18.83 -7.26
C ASP A 104 -11.92 -18.81 -8.76
N GLN A 105 -11.11 -17.89 -9.24
CA GLN A 105 -10.62 -17.77 -10.61
C GLN A 105 -9.18 -18.25 -10.78
N ASP A 106 -8.59 -18.85 -9.74
CA ASP A 106 -7.19 -19.30 -9.72
C ASP A 106 -6.23 -18.16 -10.12
N VAL A 107 -6.38 -16.98 -9.52
CA VAL A 107 -5.47 -15.84 -9.72
C VAL A 107 -4.20 -16.09 -8.94
N ASP A 108 -3.03 -15.98 -9.58
CA ASP A 108 -1.75 -16.30 -8.97
C ASP A 108 -1.29 -15.28 -7.93
N LEU A 109 -1.64 -14.00 -8.12
CA LEU A 109 -1.33 -12.93 -7.18
C LEU A 109 -2.55 -12.02 -6.98
N ILE A 110 -3.03 -11.90 -5.76
CA ILE A 110 -4.13 -11.01 -5.36
C ILE A 110 -3.54 -9.92 -4.47
N ILE A 111 -3.75 -8.64 -4.86
CA ILE A 111 -3.15 -7.49 -4.21
C ILE A 111 -4.19 -6.69 -3.45
N ALA A 112 -3.96 -6.41 -2.16
CA ALA A 112 -4.68 -5.40 -1.39
C ALA A 112 -3.92 -4.07 -1.49
N ALA A 113 -4.54 -3.05 -2.06
CA ALA A 113 -3.96 -1.72 -2.18
C ALA A 113 -4.14 -0.90 -0.89
N GLY A 114 -3.68 -1.43 0.24
CA GLY A 114 -3.72 -0.77 1.53
C GLY A 114 -4.05 -1.72 2.69
N ASN A 115 -3.69 -1.31 3.91
CA ASN A 115 -3.90 -2.09 5.13
C ASN A 115 -5.32 -1.99 5.70
N GLU A 116 -6.20 -1.18 5.12
CA GLU A 116 -7.62 -1.12 5.47
C GLU A 116 -8.35 -2.45 5.25
N PHE A 117 -7.78 -3.33 4.45
CA PHE A 117 -8.31 -4.66 4.16
C PHE A 117 -7.75 -5.76 5.08
N ALA A 118 -6.77 -5.45 5.92
CA ALA A 118 -5.98 -6.45 6.63
C ALA A 118 -6.81 -7.39 7.50
N SER A 119 -7.71 -6.86 8.33
CA SER A 119 -8.51 -7.69 9.23
C SER A 119 -9.50 -8.61 8.50
N ASP A 120 -10.00 -8.17 7.35
CA ASP A 120 -11.04 -8.91 6.60
C ASP A 120 -10.44 -9.98 5.67
N TRP A 121 -9.13 -9.93 5.40
CA TRP A 121 -8.44 -10.91 4.55
C TRP A 121 -7.91 -12.12 5.29
N ALA A 122 -7.81 -12.09 6.62
CA ALA A 122 -7.18 -13.17 7.40
C ALA A 122 -7.77 -14.55 7.12
N GLU A 123 -9.10 -14.68 7.09
CA GLU A 123 -9.79 -15.95 6.84
C GLU A 123 -9.56 -16.41 5.39
N VAL A 124 -9.66 -15.50 4.41
CA VAL A 124 -9.49 -15.84 2.98
C VAL A 124 -8.07 -16.31 2.69
N VAL A 125 -7.05 -15.65 3.26
CA VAL A 125 -5.64 -16.05 3.09
C VAL A 125 -5.41 -17.44 3.67
N ALA A 126 -5.93 -17.72 4.88
CA ALA A 126 -5.78 -19.03 5.52
C ALA A 126 -6.50 -20.15 4.75
N GLU A 127 -7.74 -19.89 4.28
CA GLU A 127 -8.49 -20.88 3.49
C GLU A 127 -7.85 -21.14 2.11
N ALA A 128 -7.32 -20.09 1.47
CA ALA A 128 -6.63 -20.22 0.20
C ALA A 128 -5.33 -21.01 0.32
N ALA A 129 -4.56 -20.81 1.39
CA ALA A 129 -3.34 -21.57 1.65
C ALA A 129 -3.58 -23.10 1.72
N GLU A 130 -4.76 -23.51 2.24
CA GLU A 130 -5.15 -24.93 2.32
C GLU A 130 -5.72 -25.46 1.01
N SER A 131 -6.51 -24.66 0.27
CA SER A 131 -7.35 -25.14 -0.86
C SER A 131 -6.79 -24.73 -2.24
N HIS A 132 -6.02 -23.64 -2.32
CA HIS A 132 -5.47 -23.06 -3.55
C HIS A 132 -3.99 -22.71 -3.35
N PRO A 133 -3.10 -23.71 -3.23
CA PRO A 133 -1.70 -23.48 -2.85
C PRO A 133 -0.87 -22.66 -3.85
N ASP A 134 -1.39 -22.43 -5.05
CA ASP A 134 -0.76 -21.60 -6.07
C ASP A 134 -1.23 -20.12 -6.04
N VAL A 135 -2.17 -19.77 -5.15
CA VAL A 135 -2.68 -18.41 -4.98
C VAL A 135 -1.86 -17.70 -3.88
N HIS A 136 -1.39 -16.50 -4.20
CA HIS A 136 -0.57 -15.68 -3.32
C HIS A 136 -1.22 -14.31 -3.08
N PHE A 137 -0.88 -13.70 -1.94
CA PHE A 137 -1.44 -12.43 -1.53
C PHE A 137 -0.33 -11.40 -1.26
N LEU A 138 -0.50 -10.19 -1.76
CA LEU A 138 0.36 -9.05 -1.43
C LEU A 138 -0.49 -7.96 -0.78
N MET A 139 -0.09 -7.48 0.39
CA MET A 139 -0.75 -6.38 1.06
C MET A 139 0.20 -5.19 1.17
N THR A 140 -0.22 -4.05 0.64
CA THR A 140 0.63 -2.86 0.62
C THR A 140 0.37 -1.95 1.83
N ASN A 141 1.36 -1.12 2.17
CA ASN A 141 1.30 -0.17 3.30
C ASN A 141 0.92 -0.81 4.65
N THR A 142 1.44 -2.02 4.91
CA THR A 142 1.05 -2.86 6.03
C THR A 142 2.23 -3.07 6.98
N ASP A 143 2.00 -2.90 8.27
CA ASP A 143 2.93 -3.34 9.33
C ASP A 143 2.46 -4.70 9.86
N PRO A 144 3.18 -5.80 9.56
CA PRO A 144 2.75 -7.14 9.98
C PRO A 144 2.55 -7.29 11.50
N LYS A 145 3.27 -6.49 12.30
CA LYS A 145 3.20 -6.58 13.78
C LYS A 145 1.91 -6.01 14.35
N THR A 146 1.28 -5.08 13.63
CA THR A 146 0.06 -4.40 14.09
C THR A 146 -1.16 -4.79 13.30
N ASP A 147 -1.00 -5.00 11.98
CA ASP A 147 -2.11 -5.16 11.06
C ASP A 147 -2.46 -6.64 10.79
N LEU A 148 -1.51 -7.57 11.04
CA LEU A 148 -1.68 -9.00 10.77
C LEU A 148 -1.75 -9.86 12.04
N THR A 149 -2.20 -9.29 13.16
CA THR A 149 -2.28 -9.99 14.44
C THR A 149 -3.27 -11.17 14.45
N ASP A 150 -4.24 -11.15 13.54
CA ASP A 150 -5.27 -12.17 13.41
C ASP A 150 -4.91 -13.29 12.42
N TYR A 151 -3.72 -13.19 11.79
CA TYR A 151 -3.23 -14.18 10.84
C TYR A 151 -2.48 -15.30 11.54
N GLU A 152 -2.96 -16.53 11.38
CA GLU A 152 -2.29 -17.74 11.92
C GLU A 152 -1.24 -18.30 10.94
N ASP A 153 -1.41 -18.07 9.64
CA ASP A 153 -0.55 -18.53 8.56
C ASP A 153 -0.23 -17.39 7.58
N LEU A 154 1.04 -17.15 7.35
CA LEU A 154 1.56 -16.14 6.42
C LEU A 154 2.29 -16.76 5.23
N SER A 155 2.23 -18.09 5.04
CA SER A 155 2.99 -18.78 3.99
C SER A 155 2.69 -18.30 2.57
N HIS A 156 1.49 -17.79 2.34
CA HIS A 156 1.01 -17.27 1.05
C HIS A 156 0.88 -15.75 1.00
N LEU A 157 1.38 -15.04 2.02
CA LEU A 157 1.27 -13.58 2.13
C LEU A 157 2.65 -12.93 2.21
N GLU A 158 2.86 -11.91 1.41
CA GLU A 158 3.93 -10.91 1.60
C GLU A 158 3.32 -9.53 1.86
N THR A 159 4.07 -8.67 2.51
CA THR A 159 3.63 -7.30 2.81
C THR A 159 4.64 -6.27 2.33
N VAL A 160 4.16 -5.10 1.95
CA VAL A 160 5.00 -3.92 1.74
C VAL A 160 4.86 -3.01 2.96
N GLN A 161 5.94 -2.87 3.71
CA GLN A 161 6.02 -1.97 4.85
C GLN A 161 6.73 -0.67 4.46
N VAL A 162 5.98 0.41 4.42
CA VAL A 162 6.53 1.75 4.17
C VAL A 162 6.98 2.36 5.50
N ASN A 163 8.15 2.98 5.53
CA ASN A 163 8.57 3.78 6.67
C ASN A 163 7.74 5.08 6.74
N LEU A 164 6.62 4.99 7.45
CA LEU A 164 5.63 6.07 7.55
C LEU A 164 6.17 7.29 8.29
N LYS A 165 7.12 7.09 9.22
CA LYS A 165 7.81 8.20 9.89
C LYS A 165 8.64 9.00 8.90
N GLN A 166 9.40 8.34 8.04
CA GLN A 166 10.19 9.02 7.01
C GLN A 166 9.29 9.72 5.97
N SER A 167 8.24 9.04 5.50
CA SER A 167 7.28 9.65 4.56
C SER A 167 6.60 10.89 5.15
N GLY A 168 6.09 10.78 6.38
CA GLY A 168 5.49 11.91 7.09
C GLY A 168 6.48 13.03 7.35
N ALA A 169 7.72 12.71 7.75
CA ALA A 169 8.76 13.70 8.01
C ALA A 169 9.14 14.49 6.75
N LEU A 170 9.28 13.83 5.59
CA LEU A 170 9.55 14.52 4.32
C LEU A 170 8.45 15.53 3.98
N ALA A 171 7.19 15.11 4.06
CA ALA A 171 6.04 15.99 3.82
C ALA A 171 6.00 17.14 4.85
N GLY A 172 6.28 16.83 6.12
CA GLY A 172 6.27 17.80 7.22
C GLY A 172 7.34 18.88 7.08
N VAL A 173 8.55 18.51 6.69
CA VAL A 173 9.64 19.47 6.39
C VAL A 173 9.20 20.43 5.29
N VAL A 174 8.67 19.91 4.18
CA VAL A 174 8.16 20.75 3.09
C VAL A 174 7.07 21.69 3.59
N ALA A 175 6.08 21.17 4.31
CA ALA A 175 4.97 21.98 4.81
C ALA A 175 5.43 23.07 5.78
N GLY A 176 6.32 22.74 6.73
CA GLY A 176 6.83 23.68 7.71
C GLY A 176 7.68 24.81 7.10
N LEU A 177 8.39 24.52 6.00
CA LEU A 177 9.18 25.51 5.26
C LEU A 177 8.34 26.35 4.29
N MET A 178 7.22 25.82 3.78
CA MET A 178 6.38 26.48 2.79
C MET A 178 5.25 27.31 3.40
N THR A 179 4.75 26.93 4.60
CA THR A 179 3.63 27.66 5.20
C THR A 179 3.98 29.09 5.57
N ALA A 180 3.17 30.03 5.11
CA ALA A 180 3.23 31.43 5.50
C ALA A 180 2.29 31.74 6.67
N SER A 181 1.22 30.99 6.81
CA SER A 181 0.20 31.15 7.86
C SER A 181 0.59 30.51 9.20
N ASN A 182 1.54 29.59 9.20
CA ASN A 182 1.87 28.66 10.29
C ASN A 182 0.71 27.69 10.60
N CYS A 183 -0.22 27.44 9.67
CA CYS A 183 -1.27 26.45 9.82
C CYS A 183 -1.28 25.48 8.65
N ILE A 184 -1.05 24.20 8.93
CA ILE A 184 -0.99 23.13 7.94
C ILE A 184 -2.13 22.15 8.15
N GLY A 185 -2.62 21.54 7.06
CA GLY A 185 -3.72 20.61 7.09
C GLY A 185 -3.30 19.18 6.73
N PHE A 186 -4.05 18.22 7.28
CA PHE A 186 -3.93 16.80 6.90
C PHE A 186 -5.32 16.16 6.76
N VAL A 187 -5.56 15.49 5.64
CA VAL A 187 -6.78 14.71 5.43
C VAL A 187 -6.42 13.25 5.27
N GLY A 188 -6.98 12.42 6.13
CA GLY A 188 -6.90 10.96 6.05
C GLY A 188 -8.28 10.38 5.77
N GLY A 189 -8.33 9.30 5.00
CA GLY A 189 -9.59 8.65 4.65
C GLY A 189 -10.21 7.87 5.79
N MET A 190 -9.37 7.28 6.65
CA MET A 190 -9.79 6.44 7.77
C MET A 190 -8.84 6.62 8.96
N ARG A 191 -9.40 6.49 10.18
CA ARG A 191 -8.63 6.56 11.42
C ARG A 191 -7.96 5.21 11.75
N ILE A 192 -6.88 4.92 11.07
CA ILE A 192 -6.08 3.68 11.24
C ILE A 192 -4.65 4.00 11.67
N PRO A 193 -3.90 3.05 12.24
CA PRO A 193 -2.54 3.27 12.74
C PRO A 193 -1.59 3.92 11.74
N THR A 194 -1.67 3.56 10.47
CA THR A 194 -0.84 4.10 9.40
C THR A 194 -1.10 5.59 9.16
N THR A 195 -2.37 5.99 9.00
CA THR A 195 -2.79 7.38 8.82
C THR A 195 -2.40 8.25 10.02
N LEU A 196 -2.60 7.74 11.25
CA LEU A 196 -2.20 8.45 12.47
C LEU A 196 -0.68 8.63 12.57
N THR A 197 0.11 7.63 12.17
CA THR A 197 1.56 7.72 12.17
C THR A 197 2.06 8.72 11.13
N LYS A 198 1.51 8.71 9.92
CA LYS A 198 1.81 9.69 8.87
C LYS A 198 1.58 11.11 9.37
N TYR A 199 0.39 11.41 9.88
CA TYR A 199 0.08 12.75 10.42
C TYR A 199 1.00 13.15 11.56
N SER A 200 1.26 12.25 12.50
CA SER A 200 2.09 12.56 13.66
C SER A 200 3.51 12.92 13.26
N ALA A 201 4.10 12.17 12.32
CA ALA A 201 5.43 12.46 11.78
C ALA A 201 5.44 13.76 10.95
N TYR A 202 4.38 14.01 10.17
CA TYR A 202 4.16 15.24 9.42
C TYR A 202 4.17 16.47 10.32
N LEU A 203 3.35 16.44 11.38
CA LEU A 203 3.30 17.59 12.31
C LEU A 203 4.59 17.75 13.10
N ALA A 204 5.20 16.66 13.61
CA ALA A 204 6.46 16.71 14.34
C ALA A 204 7.57 17.34 13.48
N ALA A 205 7.71 16.92 12.24
CA ALA A 205 8.71 17.43 11.33
C ALA A 205 8.48 18.90 10.95
N ALA A 206 7.23 19.28 10.70
CA ALA A 206 6.86 20.67 10.42
C ALA A 206 7.19 21.59 11.60
N GLN A 207 6.89 21.17 12.83
CA GLN A 207 7.23 21.93 14.05
C GLN A 207 8.72 21.97 14.33
N LYS A 208 9.49 20.98 13.87
CA LYS A 208 10.96 20.97 14.02
C LYS A 208 11.62 22.06 13.19
N VAL A 209 11.14 22.30 11.97
CA VAL A 209 11.66 23.37 11.08
C VAL A 209 11.00 24.72 11.35
N ASN A 210 9.76 24.74 11.84
CA ASN A 210 9.01 25.94 12.18
C ASN A 210 8.18 25.71 13.45
N PRO A 211 8.70 26.07 14.64
CA PRO A 211 8.03 25.83 15.93
C PRO A 211 6.66 26.51 16.08
N SER A 212 6.31 27.46 15.21
CA SER A 212 5.01 28.14 15.24
C SER A 212 3.89 27.36 14.56
N VAL A 213 4.23 26.29 13.86
CA VAL A 213 3.26 25.52 13.08
C VAL A 213 2.22 24.83 13.97
N LYS A 214 0.96 24.98 13.56
CA LYS A 214 -0.19 24.24 14.06
C LYS A 214 -0.74 23.34 12.98
N GLY A 215 -1.24 22.16 13.36
CA GLY A 215 -1.88 21.22 12.43
C GLY A 215 -3.37 21.13 12.69
N VAL A 216 -4.16 21.15 11.61
CA VAL A 216 -5.56 20.72 11.61
C VAL A 216 -5.68 19.41 10.84
N TYR A 217 -6.61 18.54 11.24
CA TYR A 217 -6.70 17.22 10.64
C TYR A 217 -8.13 16.69 10.60
N ASN A 218 -8.37 15.78 9.67
CA ASN A 218 -9.55 14.92 9.60
C ASN A 218 -9.10 13.51 9.23
N PHE A 219 -9.63 12.49 9.91
CA PHE A 219 -9.32 11.07 9.66
C PHE A 219 -10.58 10.26 9.26
N GLU A 220 -11.62 10.92 8.81
CA GLU A 220 -12.92 10.31 8.50
C GLU A 220 -13.47 10.78 7.15
N ALA A 221 -12.59 11.24 6.25
CA ALA A 221 -13.02 11.81 4.97
C ALA A 221 -13.52 10.74 3.97
N GLY A 222 -13.23 9.46 4.22
CA GLY A 222 -13.42 8.39 3.24
C GLY A 222 -12.42 8.45 2.10
N PHE A 223 -12.62 7.63 1.06
CA PHE A 223 -11.67 7.48 -0.05
C PHE A 223 -12.25 7.84 -1.41
N THR A 224 -13.57 8.07 -1.53
CA THR A 224 -14.25 8.12 -2.84
C THR A 224 -14.89 9.47 -3.19
N ASP A 225 -15.15 10.34 -2.21
CA ASP A 225 -15.87 11.62 -2.43
C ASP A 225 -14.92 12.82 -2.49
N ALA A 226 -14.48 13.20 -3.69
CA ALA A 226 -13.66 14.39 -3.90
C ALA A 226 -14.34 15.67 -3.37
N SER A 227 -15.68 15.75 -3.35
CA SER A 227 -16.40 16.91 -2.83
C SER A 227 -16.24 17.11 -1.32
N ALA A 228 -15.97 16.04 -0.59
CA ALA A 228 -15.63 16.11 0.83
C ALA A 228 -14.29 16.83 1.04
N GLY A 229 -13.30 16.53 0.19
CA GLY A 229 -12.00 17.21 0.19
C GLY A 229 -12.13 18.71 -0.09
N VAL A 230 -12.93 19.09 -1.11
CA VAL A 230 -13.19 20.50 -1.43
C VAL A 230 -13.77 21.24 -0.23
N LYS A 231 -14.86 20.74 0.33
CA LYS A 231 -15.57 21.40 1.45
C LYS A 231 -14.70 21.55 2.70
N LEU A 232 -13.95 20.51 3.03
CA LEU A 232 -13.06 20.50 4.19
C LEU A 232 -11.95 21.54 4.03
N THR A 233 -11.32 21.58 2.86
CA THR A 233 -10.24 22.51 2.55
C THR A 233 -10.72 23.95 2.54
N GLU A 234 -11.82 24.27 1.87
CA GLU A 234 -12.41 25.61 1.86
C GLU A 234 -12.76 26.08 3.27
N SER A 235 -13.30 25.18 4.10
CA SER A 235 -13.57 25.48 5.51
C SER A 235 -12.32 25.85 6.26
N TRP A 236 -11.24 25.05 6.17
CA TRP A 236 -9.99 25.29 6.89
C TRP A 236 -9.21 26.51 6.39
N ILE A 237 -9.26 26.79 5.09
CA ILE A 237 -8.74 28.05 4.56
C ILE A 237 -9.47 29.24 5.20
N GLY A 238 -10.80 29.17 5.29
CA GLY A 238 -11.61 30.25 5.83
C GLY A 238 -11.54 30.42 7.35
N THR A 239 -11.41 29.35 8.13
CA THR A 239 -11.45 29.39 9.59
C THR A 239 -10.08 29.38 10.25
N ASP A 240 -9.12 28.64 9.68
CA ASP A 240 -7.81 28.37 10.27
C ASP A 240 -6.64 28.96 9.47
N ASN A 241 -6.92 29.55 8.30
CA ASN A 241 -5.93 30.05 7.35
C ASN A 241 -4.95 28.97 6.89
N VAL A 242 -5.40 27.73 6.66
CA VAL A 242 -4.54 26.66 6.16
C VAL A 242 -4.04 27.01 4.77
N ASP A 243 -2.73 26.89 4.55
CA ASP A 243 -2.09 27.21 3.28
C ASP A 243 -1.25 26.08 2.69
N VAL A 244 -0.97 25.03 3.47
CA VAL A 244 -0.30 23.80 3.00
C VAL A 244 -1.02 22.58 3.51
N MET A 245 -1.32 21.63 2.62
CA MET A 245 -2.00 20.39 2.98
C MET A 245 -1.33 19.15 2.40
N TRP A 246 -1.30 18.10 3.20
CA TRP A 246 -0.96 16.75 2.78
C TRP A 246 -2.16 15.82 2.98
N CYS A 247 -2.32 14.85 2.10
CA CYS A 247 -3.51 13.99 2.12
C CYS A 247 -3.13 12.50 2.00
N ASP A 248 -4.01 11.66 2.56
CA ASP A 248 -3.93 10.19 2.56
C ASP A 248 -5.36 9.63 2.45
N ALA A 249 -6.07 10.02 1.38
CA ALA A 249 -7.51 9.76 1.24
C ALA A 249 -7.99 9.57 -0.22
N SER A 250 -7.14 9.05 -1.09
CA SER A 250 -7.48 8.66 -2.49
C SER A 250 -8.17 9.78 -3.29
N ALA A 251 -9.40 9.58 -3.77
CA ALA A 251 -10.12 10.59 -4.56
C ALA A 251 -10.38 11.91 -3.81
N VAL A 252 -10.45 11.88 -2.49
CA VAL A 252 -10.59 13.08 -1.65
C VAL A 252 -9.39 14.01 -1.82
N ASP A 253 -8.19 13.48 -2.04
CA ASP A 253 -6.96 14.25 -2.26
C ASP A 253 -7.08 15.16 -3.50
N GLY A 254 -7.74 14.68 -4.56
CA GLY A 254 -8.05 15.48 -5.74
C GLY A 254 -8.92 16.70 -5.42
N GLY A 255 -9.90 16.53 -4.54
CA GLY A 255 -10.76 17.63 -4.06
C GLY A 255 -9.99 18.65 -3.22
N VAL A 256 -9.11 18.19 -2.34
CA VAL A 256 -8.21 19.07 -1.55
C VAL A 256 -7.34 19.91 -2.48
N ARG A 257 -6.68 19.27 -3.46
CA ARG A 257 -5.86 19.96 -4.46
C ARG A 257 -6.65 21.02 -5.22
N GLN A 258 -7.83 20.67 -5.73
CA GLN A 258 -8.69 21.60 -6.42
C GLN A 258 -9.05 22.83 -5.59
N ALA A 259 -9.37 22.66 -4.31
CA ALA A 259 -9.72 23.77 -3.43
C ALA A 259 -8.52 24.70 -3.14
N LEU A 260 -7.32 24.13 -2.95
CA LEU A 260 -6.09 24.92 -2.80
C LEU A 260 -5.75 25.71 -4.07
N GLU A 261 -5.89 25.10 -5.25
CA GLU A 261 -5.70 25.76 -6.54
C GLU A 261 -6.68 26.93 -6.73
N ASN A 262 -7.94 26.73 -6.38
CA ASN A 262 -8.97 27.77 -6.43
C ASN A 262 -8.70 28.93 -5.45
N ALA A 263 -8.11 28.64 -4.30
CA ALA A 263 -7.73 29.66 -3.31
C ALA A 263 -6.51 30.49 -3.74
N GLY A 264 -5.65 29.93 -4.58
CA GLY A 264 -4.52 30.63 -5.21
C GLY A 264 -3.23 29.85 -5.20
N ALA A 265 -2.78 29.46 -6.39
CA ALA A 265 -1.60 28.62 -6.61
C ALA A 265 -0.25 29.29 -6.17
N ASP A 266 -0.22 30.57 -5.90
CA ASP A 266 0.98 31.28 -5.43
C ASP A 266 1.11 31.31 -3.89
N SER A 267 0.07 30.85 -3.18
CA SER A 267 -0.01 30.94 -1.72
C SER A 267 -0.55 29.70 -1.02
N HIS A 268 -1.08 28.74 -1.77
CA HIS A 268 -1.65 27.51 -1.22
C HIS A 268 -1.03 26.29 -1.91
N PHE A 269 -0.55 25.32 -1.14
CA PHE A 269 0.23 24.20 -1.66
C PHE A 269 -0.33 22.85 -1.21
N ASN A 270 -0.39 21.91 -2.14
CA ASN A 270 -0.71 20.52 -1.87
C ASN A 270 0.56 19.66 -1.95
N ILE A 271 0.80 18.86 -0.95
CA ILE A 271 1.79 17.78 -1.00
C ILE A 271 1.02 16.53 -1.44
N ALA A 272 1.22 16.11 -2.68
CA ALA A 272 0.51 14.98 -3.27
C ALA A 272 1.25 13.66 -3.08
N GLN A 273 0.51 12.57 -3.10
CA GLN A 273 1.02 11.19 -3.09
C GLN A 273 0.01 10.24 -3.75
N PRO A 274 0.42 9.07 -4.26
CA PRO A 274 1.78 8.66 -4.62
C PRO A 274 2.15 9.02 -6.06
N ILE A 275 1.20 9.56 -6.84
CA ILE A 275 1.39 9.88 -8.27
C ILE A 275 2.01 11.26 -8.48
N ASP A 276 2.63 11.46 -9.66
CA ASP A 276 3.14 12.77 -10.06
C ASP A 276 1.99 13.69 -10.51
N SER A 277 1.59 14.60 -9.62
CA SER A 277 0.58 15.62 -9.90
C SER A 277 1.20 17.00 -10.16
N VAL A 278 2.52 17.14 -10.13
CA VAL A 278 3.17 18.44 -10.31
C VAL A 278 3.15 18.86 -11.77
N GLY A 279 2.49 19.96 -12.06
CA GLY A 279 2.38 20.57 -13.38
C GLY A 279 2.42 22.11 -13.30
N PRO A 280 2.39 22.81 -14.46
CA PRO A 280 2.46 24.27 -14.50
C PRO A 280 1.38 24.97 -13.68
N ASP A 281 0.19 24.36 -13.62
CA ASP A 281 -1.00 24.92 -12.96
C ASP A 281 -1.29 24.28 -11.59
N HIS A 282 -0.45 23.31 -11.14
CA HIS A 282 -0.66 22.62 -9.87
C HIS A 282 0.27 23.13 -8.78
N PRO A 283 -0.24 23.72 -7.70
CA PRO A 283 0.53 24.24 -6.58
C PRO A 283 0.93 23.10 -5.63
N CYS A 284 1.61 22.07 -6.12
CA CYS A 284 1.93 20.92 -5.29
C CYS A 284 3.38 20.48 -5.40
N VAL A 285 3.85 19.85 -4.34
CA VAL A 285 5.04 19.02 -4.30
C VAL A 285 4.65 17.60 -3.98
N ILE A 286 5.43 16.62 -4.38
CA ILE A 286 5.04 15.21 -4.27
C ILE A 286 5.94 14.47 -3.30
N THR A 287 5.33 13.74 -2.38
CA THR A 287 6.02 12.67 -1.66
C THR A 287 5.58 11.33 -2.25
N SER A 288 6.52 10.48 -2.62
CA SER A 288 6.20 9.12 -3.02
C SER A 288 6.05 8.23 -1.80
N THR A 289 5.02 7.37 -1.81
CA THR A 289 4.89 6.24 -0.91
C THR A 289 5.15 4.93 -1.62
N VAL A 290 5.85 4.98 -2.77
CA VAL A 290 6.47 3.81 -3.38
C VAL A 290 5.51 2.82 -3.99
N THR A 291 5.03 3.11 -5.12
CA THR A 291 4.17 2.17 -5.83
C THR A 291 4.86 1.49 -7.01
N ASP A 292 5.94 2.08 -7.52
CA ASP A 292 6.48 1.76 -8.85
C ASP A 292 7.20 0.41 -8.95
N TRP A 293 7.60 -0.20 -7.83
CA TRP A 293 8.50 -1.37 -7.81
C TRP A 293 7.90 -2.58 -7.08
N MET A 294 6.98 -2.36 -6.12
CA MET A 294 6.51 -3.40 -5.20
C MET A 294 5.84 -4.58 -5.90
N MET A 295 5.08 -4.31 -6.97
CA MET A 295 4.36 -5.35 -7.70
C MET A 295 5.32 -6.27 -8.45
N GLY A 296 6.32 -5.71 -9.11
CA GLY A 296 7.33 -6.48 -9.85
C GLY A 296 8.20 -7.36 -8.96
N GLU A 297 8.49 -6.95 -7.72
CA GLU A 297 9.21 -7.81 -6.76
C GLU A 297 8.39 -9.02 -6.36
N ALA A 298 7.11 -8.85 -6.06
CA ALA A 298 6.21 -9.95 -5.74
C ALA A 298 6.05 -10.93 -6.92
N MET A 299 5.88 -10.41 -8.14
CA MET A 299 5.83 -11.23 -9.36
C MET A 299 7.12 -12.04 -9.56
N SER A 300 8.28 -11.41 -9.40
CA SER A 300 9.59 -12.07 -9.49
C SER A 300 9.75 -13.14 -8.43
N ALA A 301 9.26 -12.91 -7.21
CA ALA A 301 9.30 -13.88 -6.11
C ALA A 301 8.46 -15.12 -6.43
N ILE A 302 7.24 -14.93 -6.99
CA ILE A 302 6.40 -16.05 -7.44
C ILE A 302 7.05 -16.82 -8.58
N GLU A 303 7.57 -16.13 -9.61
CA GLU A 303 8.26 -16.77 -10.74
C GLU A 303 9.47 -17.61 -10.32
N SER A 304 10.17 -17.19 -9.26
CA SER A 304 11.33 -17.90 -8.72
C SER A 304 11.01 -18.92 -7.60
N GLY A 305 9.75 -19.00 -7.17
CA GLY A 305 9.32 -19.86 -6.06
C GLY A 305 9.88 -19.43 -4.69
N THR A 306 10.09 -18.13 -4.51
CA THR A 306 10.62 -17.54 -3.25
C THR A 306 9.63 -16.63 -2.57
N PHE A 307 8.38 -16.60 -3.02
CA PHE A 307 7.30 -15.83 -2.41
C PHE A 307 6.79 -16.51 -1.14
N GLY A 308 6.44 -15.74 -0.15
CA GLY A 308 5.71 -16.19 1.02
C GLY A 308 6.45 -16.06 2.35
N ASP A 309 5.99 -16.83 3.34
CA ASP A 309 6.49 -16.85 4.73
C ASP A 309 6.42 -15.51 5.47
N GLY A 310 5.45 -14.67 5.11
CA GLY A 310 5.26 -13.36 5.72
C GLY A 310 6.41 -12.40 5.45
N LYS A 311 7.12 -12.58 4.34
CA LYS A 311 8.23 -11.69 3.96
C LYS A 311 7.78 -10.24 3.88
N ILE A 312 8.58 -9.36 4.45
CA ILE A 312 8.37 -7.92 4.43
C ILE A 312 9.24 -7.30 3.35
N ILE A 313 8.58 -6.60 2.42
CA ILE A 313 9.25 -5.77 1.42
C ILE A 313 9.33 -4.35 2.01
N GLU A 314 10.50 -3.97 2.49
CA GLU A 314 10.70 -2.67 3.14
C GLU A 314 10.84 -1.54 2.12
N ALA A 315 10.25 -0.39 2.46
CA ALA A 315 10.40 0.86 1.75
C ALA A 315 10.84 1.98 2.68
N ASN A 316 12.00 2.54 2.43
CA ASN A 316 12.60 3.62 3.21
C ASN A 316 13.48 4.52 2.33
N ILE A 317 14.01 5.61 2.89
CA ILE A 317 14.89 6.54 2.16
C ILE A 317 16.21 5.86 1.80
N ASP A 318 16.73 4.96 2.65
CA ASP A 318 18.02 4.30 2.42
C ASP A 318 18.03 3.44 1.16
N ASN A 319 16.92 2.74 0.90
CA ASN A 319 16.78 1.91 -0.31
C ASN A 319 16.19 2.67 -1.50
N GLY A 320 15.98 3.99 -1.37
CA GLY A 320 15.48 4.85 -2.44
C GLY A 320 13.99 4.66 -2.75
N ARG A 321 13.22 4.04 -1.86
CA ARG A 321 11.81 3.71 -2.07
C ARG A 321 10.84 4.67 -1.38
N VAL A 322 11.34 5.56 -0.49
CA VAL A 322 10.63 6.71 0.07
C VAL A 322 11.41 7.96 -0.32
N TYR A 323 10.81 8.87 -1.05
CA TYR A 323 11.49 10.05 -1.59
C TYR A 323 10.49 11.13 -2.03
N LEU A 324 10.99 12.34 -2.23
CA LEU A 324 10.26 13.41 -2.90
C LEU A 324 10.51 13.30 -4.42
N ARG A 325 9.45 13.14 -5.19
CA ARG A 325 9.57 12.94 -6.65
C ARG A 325 9.99 14.21 -7.39
N LYS A 326 9.28 15.29 -7.12
CA LYS A 326 9.41 16.54 -7.89
C LYS A 326 8.85 17.69 -7.08
N PHE A 327 9.51 18.83 -7.18
CA PHE A 327 8.99 20.10 -6.69
C PHE A 327 8.26 20.84 -7.81
N SER A 328 7.19 21.55 -7.45
CA SER A 328 6.60 22.52 -8.37
C SER A 328 7.54 23.74 -8.53
N ASP A 329 7.40 24.48 -9.62
CA ASP A 329 8.16 25.70 -9.90
C ASP A 329 7.87 26.82 -8.86
N LYS A 330 6.85 26.65 -8.01
CA LYS A 330 6.49 27.56 -6.92
C LYS A 330 7.32 27.34 -5.66
N VAL A 331 8.04 26.22 -5.55
CA VAL A 331 8.89 25.93 -4.39
C VAL A 331 10.24 26.65 -4.55
N PRO A 332 10.59 27.60 -3.67
CA PRO A 332 11.84 28.34 -3.78
C PRO A 332 13.07 27.43 -3.71
N ALA A 333 14.14 27.78 -4.44
CA ALA A 333 15.35 26.97 -4.51
C ALA A 333 16.04 26.80 -3.14
N ASP A 334 15.97 27.80 -2.27
CA ASP A 334 16.50 27.69 -0.91
C ASP A 334 15.68 26.74 -0.03
N VAL A 335 14.38 26.64 -0.26
CA VAL A 335 13.52 25.62 0.38
C VAL A 335 13.91 24.23 -0.09
N GLN A 336 14.09 24.03 -1.41
CA GLN A 336 14.52 22.75 -1.96
C GLN A 336 15.85 22.29 -1.35
N SER A 337 16.84 23.19 -1.27
CA SER A 337 18.13 22.88 -0.66
C SER A 337 18.04 22.51 0.83
N LYS A 338 17.16 23.18 1.60
CA LYS A 338 16.93 22.82 3.00
C LYS A 338 16.22 21.46 3.12
N VAL A 339 15.28 21.16 2.24
CA VAL A 339 14.62 19.86 2.22
C VAL A 339 15.63 18.74 1.97
N GLU A 340 16.58 18.92 1.04
CA GLU A 340 17.67 17.97 0.81
C GLU A 340 18.52 17.76 2.09
N GLU A 341 18.90 18.84 2.78
CA GLU A 341 19.65 18.75 4.04
C GLU A 341 18.88 17.99 5.13
N TYR A 342 17.59 18.28 5.30
CA TYR A 342 16.75 17.58 6.28
C TYR A 342 16.46 16.12 5.87
N THR A 343 16.41 15.83 4.58
CA THR A 343 16.25 14.45 4.08
C THR A 343 17.39 13.55 4.56
N GLU A 344 18.64 14.03 4.55
CA GLU A 344 19.78 13.26 5.08
C GLU A 344 19.67 13.04 6.60
N GLN A 345 19.12 13.99 7.35
CA GLN A 345 18.89 13.83 8.79
C GLN A 345 17.73 12.85 9.07
N ILE A 346 16.66 12.87 8.26
CA ILE A 346 15.55 11.93 8.34
C ILE A 346 16.04 10.51 8.04
N LYS A 347 16.85 10.37 6.98
CA LYS A 347 17.49 9.12 6.59
C LYS A 347 18.35 8.55 7.72
N ALA A 348 19.14 9.38 8.38
CA ALA A 348 20.00 9.01 9.51
C ALA A 348 19.22 8.77 10.82
N ASP A 349 17.91 8.89 10.82
CA ASP A 349 17.01 8.79 11.99
C ASP A 349 17.36 9.74 13.15
N THR A 350 17.86 10.96 12.80
CA THR A 350 18.31 11.98 13.77
C THR A 350 17.43 13.22 13.80
N PHE A 351 16.44 13.32 12.88
CA PHE A 351 15.64 14.53 12.71
C PHE A 351 14.45 14.61 13.67
N ILE A 352 13.60 13.58 13.68
CA ILE A 352 12.49 13.41 14.62
C ILE A 352 12.61 12.05 15.29
N THR A 353 12.24 11.97 16.57
CA THR A 353 12.28 10.73 17.35
C THR A 353 10.96 9.99 17.33
N ASP A 354 10.99 8.70 17.63
CA ASP A 354 9.77 7.90 17.78
C ASP A 354 8.92 8.42 18.95
N ASP A 355 9.54 8.94 20.01
CA ASP A 355 8.83 9.54 21.15
C ASP A 355 8.09 10.83 20.77
N GLU A 356 8.67 11.68 19.91
CA GLU A 356 7.98 12.88 19.39
C GLU A 356 6.75 12.49 18.57
N VAL A 357 6.88 11.48 17.71
CA VAL A 357 5.77 10.96 16.89
C VAL A 357 4.70 10.32 17.80
N ALA A 358 5.10 9.49 18.76
CA ALA A 358 4.20 8.83 19.70
C ALA A 358 3.45 9.82 20.58
N ALA A 359 4.10 10.89 21.03
CA ALA A 359 3.48 11.95 21.83
C ALA A 359 2.34 12.64 21.07
N ILE A 360 2.54 13.00 19.81
CA ILE A 360 1.48 13.57 18.96
C ILE A 360 0.37 12.54 18.74
N LYS A 361 0.74 11.31 18.34
CA LYS A 361 -0.22 10.22 18.06
C LYS A 361 -1.12 9.92 19.25
N SER A 362 -0.59 9.97 20.47
CA SER A 362 -1.36 9.72 21.70
C SER A 362 -2.34 10.83 22.06
N GLY A 363 -2.18 12.03 21.51
CA GLY A 363 -3.08 13.18 21.69
C GLY A 363 -4.19 13.27 20.64
N LEU A 364 -4.19 12.40 19.64
CA LEU A 364 -5.20 12.32 18.60
C LEU A 364 -6.37 11.44 19.05
#